data_64ea8571e1907f1c657e4f25d9ac64fd
#
_entry.id   64ea8571e1907f1c657e4f25d9ac64fd
#
_cell.length_a   1.000
_cell.length_b   1.000
_cell.length_c   1.000
_cell.angle_alpha   90.00
_cell.angle_beta   90.00
_cell.angle_gamma   90.00
#
_symmetry.space_group_name_H-M   'P 1'
#
loop_
_entity.id
_entity.type
_entity.pdbx_description
1 polymer ?
#
loop_
_entity_poly.entity_id
_entity_poly.type
_entity_poly.pdbx_seq_one_letter_code
_entity_poly.pdbx_strand_id
1 'polypeptide(L)'
;MALLWFLAASPVLLVVVLMTVLRWPAARAGVIGLAAAMAIAAATFGAGIDVQRVALARGLLMALDVLPIVWGAYLFHRVTDEAGAIEALAEALPALTPSRGMQALVIGWAFASFLQGVGGFGVPVAVTAPILAGLGFSPVAAVLVPSIGHAWAVAFGSLASSFQAMVAATGLAPSALAPASALALGVIGLACGAGAAHAAAGWKETERLGLAILAIGVAMGATHYLLATNGLWPIASVGGGLVGIGVGLVVARRVGIGQAQPLPGEVMRRLGYGLQGYAVLVGVISLVQFVVPLRAVLHRWTVSILLPSTETLQGFGMPEAAYRYAPLGHTGALLAYAAILATLLYAWRGRALGRASLRRIIVGTARPMIPATLGILCMVALAAVMEYAGMIHVLAEAMAAVTGGGFALVSPWIGALGAFVTGSNTNSNLMFGALQARTASLLGMDVPRLLALQNVGGALGSVVSPAKVIVAVSTVGLAGQEGRVMRPLAIAVGIILLLTSLAAGLGLLFAVVQSA
;
A
#
# COMPACT_ATOMS: atom_id res chain seq x y z
N MET A 1 9.24 -24.31 25.86
CA MET A 1 8.27 -23.43 25.17
C MET A 1 8.86 -22.04 24.93
N ALA A 2 9.20 -21.24 25.96
CA ALA A 2 9.70 -19.86 25.75
C ALA A 2 10.93 -19.75 24.83
N LEU A 3 11.88 -20.68 24.93
CA LEU A 3 13.06 -20.72 24.04
C LEU A 3 12.65 -20.94 22.56
N LEU A 4 11.70 -21.84 22.30
CA LEU A 4 11.21 -22.09 20.95
C LEU A 4 10.50 -20.85 20.36
N TRP A 5 9.72 -20.13 21.16
CA TRP A 5 9.09 -18.88 20.78
C TRP A 5 10.13 -17.83 20.41
N PHE A 6 11.17 -17.69 21.22
CA PHE A 6 12.26 -16.76 20.96
C PHE A 6 13.02 -17.13 19.67
N LEU A 7 13.38 -18.42 19.48
CA LEU A 7 14.05 -18.88 18.29
C LEU A 7 13.19 -18.71 17.03
N ALA A 8 11.88 -18.98 17.11
CA ALA A 8 10.96 -18.75 16.01
C ALA A 8 10.83 -17.26 15.66
N ALA A 9 10.86 -16.35 16.65
CA ALA A 9 10.78 -14.91 16.42
C ALA A 9 12.11 -14.29 15.95
N SER A 10 13.23 -14.92 16.28
CA SER A 10 14.56 -14.32 16.13
C SER A 10 14.94 -13.92 14.70
N PRO A 11 14.54 -14.59 13.59
CA PRO A 11 14.85 -14.12 12.24
C PRO A 11 14.18 -12.80 11.91
N VAL A 12 12.90 -12.64 12.33
CA VAL A 12 12.15 -11.40 12.13
C VAL A 12 12.71 -10.28 13.03
N LEU A 13 12.99 -10.59 14.30
CA LEU A 13 13.62 -9.63 15.21
C LEU A 13 14.99 -9.19 14.71
N LEU A 14 15.78 -10.11 14.16
CA LEU A 14 17.07 -9.78 13.55
C LEU A 14 16.90 -8.80 12.39
N VAL A 15 15.97 -9.04 11.47
CA VAL A 15 15.66 -8.11 10.38
C VAL A 15 15.26 -6.74 10.94
N VAL A 16 14.39 -6.70 11.94
CA VAL A 16 13.96 -5.45 12.60
C VAL A 16 15.16 -4.70 13.17
N VAL A 17 16.04 -5.37 13.92
CA VAL A 17 17.26 -4.77 14.52
C VAL A 17 18.22 -4.27 13.44
N LEU A 18 18.51 -5.08 12.41
CA LEU A 18 19.40 -4.69 11.30
C LEU A 18 18.89 -3.43 10.59
N MET A 19 17.58 -3.31 10.40
CA MET A 19 16.99 -2.17 9.70
C MET A 19 16.85 -0.94 10.59
N THR A 20 16.49 -1.10 11.89
CA THR A 20 16.25 0.04 12.78
C THR A 20 17.51 0.55 13.46
N VAL A 21 18.36 -0.36 13.99
CA VAL A 21 19.56 0.01 14.74
C VAL A 21 20.74 0.23 13.79
N LEU A 22 21.01 -0.74 12.90
CA LEU A 22 22.12 -0.66 11.95
C LEU A 22 21.78 0.10 10.65
N ARG A 23 20.50 0.46 10.45
CA ARG A 23 20.00 1.22 9.29
C ARG A 23 20.31 0.54 7.94
N TRP A 24 20.32 -0.78 7.93
CA TRP A 24 20.56 -1.54 6.70
C TRP A 24 19.34 -1.48 5.77
N PRO A 25 19.57 -1.47 4.45
CA PRO A 25 18.48 -1.58 3.48
C PRO A 25 17.82 -2.96 3.56
N ALA A 26 16.52 -3.03 3.24
CA ALA A 26 15.71 -4.24 3.31
C ALA A 26 16.31 -5.45 2.60
N ALA A 27 17.00 -5.24 1.47
CA ALA A 27 17.67 -6.30 0.72
C ALA A 27 18.78 -6.99 1.56
N ARG A 28 19.65 -6.21 2.20
CA ARG A 28 20.74 -6.76 3.04
C ARG A 28 20.21 -7.41 4.31
N ALA A 29 19.31 -6.73 5.01
CA ALA A 29 18.67 -7.26 6.22
C ALA A 29 17.89 -8.54 5.91
N GLY A 30 17.19 -8.58 4.78
CA GLY A 30 16.44 -9.75 4.33
C GLY A 30 17.32 -10.97 4.03
N VAL A 31 18.48 -10.78 3.38
CA VAL A 31 19.44 -11.90 3.13
C VAL A 31 19.89 -12.52 4.46
N ILE A 32 20.29 -11.70 5.42
CA ILE A 32 20.76 -12.20 6.74
C ILE A 32 19.59 -12.84 7.52
N GLY A 33 18.41 -12.22 7.49
CA GLY A 33 17.21 -12.77 8.12
C GLY A 33 16.82 -14.12 7.53
N LEU A 34 16.85 -14.25 6.19
CA LEU A 34 16.59 -15.52 5.50
C LEU A 34 17.63 -16.59 5.87
N ALA A 35 18.91 -16.25 5.87
CA ALA A 35 19.96 -17.17 6.28
C ALA A 35 19.78 -17.64 7.73
N ALA A 36 19.44 -16.72 8.63
CA ALA A 36 19.13 -17.06 10.03
C ALA A 36 17.89 -17.96 10.14
N ALA A 37 16.82 -17.65 9.39
CA ALA A 37 15.61 -18.48 9.36
C ALA A 37 15.92 -19.90 8.88
N MET A 38 16.68 -20.05 7.80
CA MET A 38 17.09 -21.36 7.27
C MET A 38 17.94 -22.15 8.28
N ALA A 39 18.91 -21.50 8.93
CA ALA A 39 19.76 -22.14 9.94
C ALA A 39 18.95 -22.59 11.16
N ILE A 40 18.06 -21.75 11.69
CA ILE A 40 17.20 -22.05 12.83
C ILE A 40 16.17 -23.12 12.45
N ALA A 41 15.55 -23.03 11.27
CA ALA A 41 14.63 -24.03 10.75
C ALA A 41 15.27 -25.43 10.69
N ALA A 42 16.51 -25.53 10.21
CA ALA A 42 17.24 -26.79 10.16
C ALA A 42 17.63 -27.30 11.55
N ALA A 43 18.24 -26.44 12.37
CA ALA A 43 18.82 -26.83 13.65
C ALA A 43 17.79 -27.11 14.74
N THR A 44 16.67 -26.36 14.74
CA THR A 44 15.71 -26.38 15.87
C THR A 44 14.37 -26.96 15.47
N PHE A 45 13.90 -26.73 14.23
CA PHE A 45 12.57 -27.16 13.77
C PHE A 45 12.62 -28.39 12.87
N GLY A 46 13.80 -28.98 12.64
CA GLY A 46 13.96 -30.21 11.87
C GLY A 46 13.58 -30.04 10.38
N ALA A 47 13.64 -28.81 9.85
CA ALA A 47 13.38 -28.54 8.44
C ALA A 47 14.60 -28.94 7.59
N GLY A 48 14.60 -30.17 7.10
CA GLY A 48 15.65 -30.71 6.22
C GLY A 48 15.74 -29.97 4.88
N ILE A 49 16.72 -30.36 4.07
CA ILE A 49 17.01 -29.67 2.80
C ILE A 49 15.81 -29.69 1.83
N ASP A 50 14.99 -30.74 1.84
CA ASP A 50 13.83 -30.84 0.96
C ASP A 50 12.72 -29.90 1.38
N VAL A 51 12.44 -29.77 2.69
CA VAL A 51 11.51 -28.78 3.23
C VAL A 51 11.93 -27.37 2.82
N GLN A 52 13.23 -27.06 2.99
CA GLN A 52 13.76 -25.73 2.65
C GLN A 52 13.71 -25.45 1.14
N ARG A 53 14.00 -26.44 0.29
CA ARG A 53 13.89 -26.30 -1.17
C ARG A 53 12.44 -25.97 -1.59
N VAL A 54 11.46 -26.70 -1.06
CA VAL A 54 10.05 -26.46 -1.35
C VAL A 54 9.62 -25.10 -0.81
N ALA A 55 10.03 -24.71 0.41
CA ALA A 55 9.76 -23.40 0.98
C ALA A 55 10.34 -22.25 0.12
N LEU A 56 11.60 -22.37 -0.35
CA LEU A 56 12.20 -21.38 -1.24
C LEU A 56 11.48 -21.31 -2.60
N ALA A 57 11.09 -22.46 -3.17
CA ALA A 57 10.27 -22.50 -4.39
C ALA A 57 8.93 -21.80 -4.17
N ARG A 58 8.26 -22.07 -3.04
CA ARG A 58 7.01 -21.36 -2.66
C ARG A 58 7.23 -19.86 -2.56
N GLY A 59 8.31 -19.43 -1.88
CA GLY A 59 8.69 -18.02 -1.76
C GLY A 59 8.89 -17.36 -3.13
N LEU A 60 9.56 -18.02 -4.07
CA LEU A 60 9.76 -17.52 -5.43
C LEU A 60 8.41 -17.36 -6.18
N LEU A 61 7.50 -18.34 -6.05
CA LEU A 61 6.17 -18.28 -6.67
C LEU A 61 5.34 -17.14 -6.09
N MET A 62 5.35 -16.95 -4.75
CA MET A 62 4.71 -15.79 -4.12
C MET A 62 5.30 -14.47 -4.61
N ALA A 63 6.60 -14.40 -4.87
CA ALA A 63 7.22 -13.20 -5.43
C ALA A 63 6.71 -12.91 -6.85
N LEU A 64 6.35 -13.91 -7.66
CA LEU A 64 5.73 -13.73 -8.97
C LEU A 64 4.33 -13.10 -8.88
N ASP A 65 3.61 -13.24 -7.76
CA ASP A 65 2.33 -12.56 -7.56
C ASP A 65 2.49 -11.07 -7.25
N VAL A 66 3.64 -10.65 -6.75
CA VAL A 66 3.86 -9.28 -6.26
C VAL A 66 4.77 -8.46 -7.19
N LEU A 67 5.91 -9.02 -7.60
CA LEU A 67 6.94 -8.27 -8.34
C LEU A 67 6.45 -7.69 -9.67
N PRO A 68 5.71 -8.42 -10.53
CA PRO A 68 5.22 -7.85 -11.79
C PRO A 68 4.28 -6.66 -11.58
N ILE A 69 3.50 -6.66 -10.46
CA ILE A 69 2.63 -5.53 -10.12
C ILE A 69 3.48 -4.32 -9.73
N VAL A 70 4.46 -4.51 -8.86
CA VAL A 70 5.35 -3.43 -8.42
C VAL A 70 6.11 -2.81 -9.59
N TRP A 71 6.67 -3.66 -10.48
CA TRP A 71 7.37 -3.20 -11.69
C TRP A 71 6.44 -2.50 -12.66
N GLY A 72 5.25 -3.06 -12.94
CA GLY A 72 4.25 -2.51 -13.84
C GLY A 72 3.70 -1.16 -13.35
N ALA A 73 3.42 -1.06 -12.05
CA ALA A 73 2.97 0.17 -11.43
C ALA A 73 4.01 1.29 -11.54
N TYR A 74 5.28 0.96 -11.25
CA TYR A 74 6.35 1.94 -11.35
C TYR A 74 6.66 2.35 -12.78
N LEU A 75 6.61 1.40 -13.72
CA LEU A 75 6.72 1.69 -15.16
C LEU A 75 5.64 2.65 -15.63
N PHE A 76 4.37 2.39 -15.28
CA PHE A 76 3.25 3.25 -15.63
C PHE A 76 3.43 4.66 -15.04
N HIS A 77 3.83 4.76 -13.77
CA HIS A 77 4.16 6.03 -13.14
C HIS A 77 5.26 6.78 -13.90
N ARG A 78 6.35 6.10 -14.28
CA ARG A 78 7.46 6.74 -15.04
C ARG A 78 7.03 7.21 -16.43
N VAL A 79 6.13 6.50 -17.09
CA VAL A 79 5.54 6.93 -18.37
C VAL A 79 4.74 8.22 -18.21
N THR A 80 3.86 8.28 -17.21
CA THR A 80 3.01 9.47 -16.97
C THR A 80 3.81 10.68 -16.47
N ASP A 81 4.85 10.44 -15.69
CA ASP A 81 5.79 11.46 -15.21
C ASP A 81 6.61 12.04 -16.39
N GLU A 82 7.25 11.21 -17.19
CA GLU A 82 8.03 11.63 -18.37
C GLU A 82 7.16 12.34 -19.42
N ALA A 83 5.88 11.98 -19.52
CA ALA A 83 4.92 12.67 -20.37
C ALA A 83 4.53 14.05 -19.83
N GLY A 84 4.88 14.41 -18.56
CA GLY A 84 4.47 15.66 -17.93
C GLY A 84 3.02 15.67 -17.46
N ALA A 85 2.38 14.49 -17.34
CA ALA A 85 0.99 14.39 -16.89
C ALA A 85 0.83 14.76 -15.42
N ILE A 86 1.78 14.35 -14.58
CA ILE A 86 1.79 14.68 -13.15
C ILE A 86 2.00 16.18 -12.95
N GLU A 87 2.91 16.79 -13.68
CA GLU A 87 3.17 18.23 -13.67
C GLU A 87 1.91 19.03 -14.08
N ALA A 88 1.24 18.61 -15.16
CA ALA A 88 0.01 19.24 -15.62
C ALA A 88 -1.12 19.19 -14.56
N LEU A 89 -1.25 18.09 -13.82
CA LEU A 89 -2.17 17.98 -12.69
C LEU A 89 -1.74 18.89 -11.52
N ALA A 90 -0.46 18.88 -11.20
CA ALA A 90 0.11 19.68 -10.12
C ALA A 90 -0.09 21.19 -10.33
N GLU A 91 0.04 21.67 -11.55
CA GLU A 91 -0.19 23.07 -11.91
C GLU A 91 -1.67 23.48 -11.95
N ALA A 92 -2.55 22.52 -12.30
CA ALA A 92 -3.98 22.80 -12.39
C ALA A 92 -4.68 22.85 -11.01
N LEU A 93 -4.31 21.99 -10.07
CA LEU A 93 -4.99 21.81 -8.81
C LEU A 93 -5.02 23.04 -7.89
N PRO A 94 -3.95 23.86 -7.75
CA PRO A 94 -3.95 25.06 -6.92
C PRO A 94 -5.01 26.11 -7.33
N ALA A 95 -5.27 26.22 -8.64
CA ALA A 95 -6.27 27.15 -9.16
C ALA A 95 -7.71 26.78 -8.80
N LEU A 96 -7.93 25.56 -8.29
CA LEU A 96 -9.26 25.02 -8.05
C LEU A 96 -9.84 25.40 -6.69
N THR A 97 -9.02 25.83 -5.71
CA THR A 97 -9.50 26.16 -4.36
C THR A 97 -8.59 27.19 -3.66
N PRO A 98 -9.15 28.34 -3.22
CA PRO A 98 -8.39 29.39 -2.57
C PRO A 98 -8.19 29.19 -1.06
N SER A 99 -9.00 28.31 -0.41
CA SER A 99 -8.93 28.08 1.03
C SER A 99 -7.82 27.09 1.40
N ARG A 100 -6.95 27.44 2.37
CA ARG A 100 -5.88 26.56 2.86
C ARG A 100 -6.40 25.19 3.32
N GLY A 101 -7.50 25.17 4.06
CA GLY A 101 -8.09 23.92 4.52
C GLY A 101 -8.58 23.05 3.35
N MET A 102 -9.24 23.64 2.35
CA MET A 102 -9.67 22.93 1.15
C MET A 102 -8.47 22.50 0.28
N GLN A 103 -7.41 23.30 0.19
CA GLN A 103 -6.16 22.88 -0.47
C GLN A 103 -5.57 21.64 0.19
N ALA A 104 -5.56 21.58 1.52
CA ALA A 104 -5.13 20.40 2.26
C ALA A 104 -5.99 19.17 1.93
N LEU A 105 -7.32 19.32 1.87
CA LEU A 105 -8.25 18.22 1.55
C LEU A 105 -8.12 17.78 0.08
N VAL A 106 -8.06 18.71 -0.87
CA VAL A 106 -8.03 18.36 -2.30
C VAL A 106 -6.63 17.90 -2.73
N ILE A 107 -5.57 18.62 -2.33
CA ILE A 107 -4.19 18.32 -2.76
C ILE A 107 -3.54 17.31 -1.82
N GLY A 108 -3.59 17.57 -0.53
CA GLY A 108 -2.87 16.78 0.46
C GLY A 108 -3.55 15.46 0.84
N TRP A 109 -4.88 15.35 0.63
CA TRP A 109 -5.62 14.12 0.92
C TRP A 109 -6.08 13.42 -0.36
N ALA A 110 -6.99 14.00 -1.14
CA ALA A 110 -7.58 13.34 -2.30
C ALA A 110 -6.55 13.10 -3.43
N PHE A 111 -5.82 14.14 -3.86
CA PHE A 111 -4.80 13.99 -4.90
C PHE A 111 -3.59 13.17 -4.43
N ALA A 112 -3.15 13.32 -3.18
CA ALA A 112 -2.11 12.47 -2.63
C ALA A 112 -2.55 10.99 -2.59
N SER A 113 -3.83 10.70 -2.28
CA SER A 113 -4.39 9.33 -2.34
C SER A 113 -4.45 8.79 -3.76
N PHE A 114 -4.82 9.63 -4.74
CA PHE A 114 -4.76 9.27 -6.15
C PHE A 114 -3.32 8.91 -6.59
N LEU A 115 -2.35 9.76 -6.24
CA LEU A 115 -0.93 9.48 -6.54
C LEU A 115 -0.42 8.22 -5.83
N GLN A 116 -0.88 7.96 -4.60
CA GLN A 116 -0.57 6.72 -3.88
C GLN A 116 -1.16 5.51 -4.60
N GLY A 117 -2.36 5.64 -5.12
CA GLY A 117 -2.99 4.59 -5.93
C GLY A 117 -2.12 4.16 -7.11
N VAL A 118 -1.49 5.10 -7.77
CA VAL A 118 -0.68 4.86 -8.99
C VAL A 118 0.77 4.50 -8.68
N GLY A 119 1.47 5.35 -7.94
CA GLY A 119 2.94 5.31 -7.83
C GLY A 119 3.48 4.71 -6.53
N GLY A 120 2.88 5.01 -5.41
CA GLY A 120 3.40 4.64 -4.09
C GLY A 120 4.81 5.18 -3.83
N PHE A 121 5.62 4.44 -3.09
CA PHE A 121 7.07 4.65 -2.88
C PHE A 121 7.52 6.08 -2.51
N GLY A 122 6.64 6.88 -1.87
CA GLY A 122 6.94 8.26 -1.50
C GLY A 122 6.56 9.31 -2.56
N VAL A 123 6.13 8.91 -3.75
CA VAL A 123 5.66 9.81 -4.83
C VAL A 123 4.57 10.78 -4.37
N PRO A 124 3.54 10.36 -3.60
CA PRO A 124 2.50 11.30 -3.17
C PRO A 124 3.06 12.52 -2.49
N VAL A 125 3.95 12.34 -1.51
CA VAL A 125 4.53 13.45 -0.75
C VAL A 125 5.56 14.21 -1.58
N ALA A 126 6.38 13.51 -2.36
CA ALA A 126 7.39 14.14 -3.20
C ALA A 126 6.79 15.12 -4.24
N VAL A 127 5.56 14.85 -4.71
CA VAL A 127 4.83 15.73 -5.64
C VAL A 127 4.04 16.79 -4.90
N THR A 128 3.28 16.42 -3.86
CA THR A 128 2.31 17.32 -3.23
C THR A 128 2.94 18.28 -2.22
N ALA A 129 4.05 17.88 -1.56
CA ALA A 129 4.69 18.76 -0.58
C ALA A 129 5.29 20.04 -1.21
N PRO A 130 6.01 20.01 -2.34
CA PRO A 130 6.43 21.24 -3.02
C PRO A 130 5.27 22.13 -3.47
N ILE A 131 4.15 21.53 -3.92
CA ILE A 131 2.95 22.28 -4.31
C ILE A 131 2.40 23.04 -3.09
N LEU A 132 2.21 22.36 -1.96
CA LEU A 132 1.71 22.98 -0.73
C LEU A 132 2.69 24.04 -0.20
N ALA A 133 3.99 23.79 -0.26
CA ALA A 133 5.00 24.78 0.10
C ALA A 133 4.92 26.03 -0.79
N GLY A 134 4.74 25.87 -2.11
CA GLY A 134 4.51 26.95 -3.07
C GLY A 134 3.23 27.75 -2.80
N LEU A 135 2.21 27.13 -2.20
CA LEU A 135 0.97 27.76 -1.74
C LEU A 135 1.12 28.44 -0.36
N GLY A 136 2.34 28.51 0.19
CA GLY A 136 2.64 29.20 1.44
C GLY A 136 2.39 28.38 2.71
N PHE A 137 2.27 27.06 2.62
CA PHE A 137 2.32 26.19 3.81
C PHE A 137 3.73 26.17 4.39
N SER A 138 3.85 26.07 5.73
CA SER A 138 5.16 25.84 6.32
C SER A 138 5.77 24.53 5.79
N PRO A 139 7.09 24.42 5.63
CA PRO A 139 7.71 23.20 5.10
C PRO A 139 7.33 21.93 5.88
N VAL A 140 7.13 22.05 7.22
CA VAL A 140 6.67 20.93 8.06
C VAL A 140 5.23 20.55 7.71
N ALA A 141 4.30 21.51 7.64
CA ALA A 141 2.91 21.24 7.28
C ALA A 141 2.79 20.69 5.85
N ALA A 142 3.59 21.22 4.91
CA ALA A 142 3.61 20.77 3.52
C ALA A 142 3.94 19.27 3.39
N VAL A 143 4.75 18.71 4.31
CA VAL A 143 5.04 17.27 4.37
C VAL A 143 4.01 16.50 5.18
N LEU A 144 3.58 17.03 6.35
CA LEU A 144 2.62 16.34 7.23
C LEU A 144 1.28 16.10 6.55
N VAL A 145 0.75 17.13 5.89
CA VAL A 145 -0.58 17.10 5.26
C VAL A 145 -0.71 15.93 4.29
N PRO A 146 0.12 15.79 3.26
CA PRO A 146 -0.01 14.66 2.34
C PRO A 146 0.41 13.32 2.96
N SER A 147 1.38 13.30 3.90
CA SER A 147 1.79 12.06 4.57
C SER A 147 0.64 11.42 5.35
N ILE A 148 -0.10 12.23 6.12
CA ILE A 148 -1.29 11.77 6.85
C ILE A 148 -2.42 11.48 5.85
N GLY A 149 -2.65 12.40 4.90
CA GLY A 149 -3.77 12.33 3.97
C GLY A 149 -3.81 11.05 3.16
N HIS A 150 -2.70 10.62 2.57
CA HIS A 150 -2.69 9.42 1.71
C HIS A 150 -2.52 8.10 2.47
N ALA A 151 -2.28 8.12 3.79
CA ALA A 151 -1.91 6.92 4.56
C ALA A 151 -2.94 5.78 4.41
N TRP A 152 -4.24 6.07 4.43
CA TRP A 152 -5.32 5.09 4.25
C TRP A 152 -5.30 4.39 2.88
N ALA A 153 -4.79 5.08 1.84
CA ALA A 153 -4.77 4.55 0.48
C ALA A 153 -3.59 3.60 0.21
N VAL A 154 -2.65 3.43 1.16
CA VAL A 154 -1.39 2.70 0.95
C VAL A 154 -1.61 1.22 0.70
N ALA A 155 -2.58 0.57 1.37
CA ALA A 155 -2.79 -0.86 1.22
C ALA A 155 -3.23 -1.26 -0.20
N PHE A 156 -4.07 -0.45 -0.84
CA PHE A 156 -4.45 -0.57 -2.25
C PHE A 156 -3.67 0.38 -3.16
N GLY A 157 -2.61 0.97 -2.64
CA GLY A 157 -1.69 1.81 -3.38
C GLY A 157 -0.72 1.01 -4.25
N SER A 158 0.00 1.72 -5.14
CA SER A 158 0.84 1.07 -6.17
C SER A 158 0.09 -0.04 -6.89
N LEU A 159 -1.15 0.28 -7.29
CA LEU A 159 -2.07 -0.62 -7.98
C LEU A 159 -2.32 -1.93 -7.21
N ALA A 160 -2.53 -1.77 -5.89
CA ALA A 160 -2.82 -2.80 -4.89
C ALA A 160 -1.68 -3.79 -4.64
N SER A 161 -0.42 -3.42 -4.87
CA SER A 161 0.73 -4.31 -4.62
C SER A 161 0.80 -4.81 -3.18
N SER A 162 0.47 -3.96 -2.18
CA SER A 162 0.47 -4.36 -0.78
C SER A 162 -0.70 -5.29 -0.42
N PHE A 163 -1.88 -5.07 -1.00
CA PHE A 163 -3.01 -5.96 -0.85
C PHE A 163 -2.72 -7.33 -1.49
N GLN A 164 -2.12 -7.35 -2.68
CA GLN A 164 -1.71 -8.58 -3.34
C GLN A 164 -0.64 -9.35 -2.55
N ALA A 165 0.25 -8.63 -1.86
CA ALA A 165 1.21 -9.25 -0.95
C ALA A 165 0.52 -9.97 0.23
N MET A 166 -0.58 -9.41 0.76
CA MET A 166 -1.40 -10.06 1.77
C MET A 166 -2.07 -11.33 1.22
N VAL A 167 -2.64 -11.24 0.02
CA VAL A 167 -3.23 -12.40 -0.70
C VAL A 167 -2.18 -13.50 -0.86
N ALA A 168 -0.99 -13.16 -1.34
CA ALA A 168 0.10 -14.11 -1.56
C ALA A 168 0.58 -14.76 -0.25
N ALA A 169 0.72 -13.96 0.83
CA ALA A 169 1.20 -14.43 2.13
C ALA A 169 0.20 -15.35 2.84
N THR A 170 -1.09 -15.14 2.62
CA THR A 170 -2.14 -15.88 3.34
C THR A 170 -2.79 -16.99 2.52
N GLY A 171 -2.65 -16.94 1.19
CA GLY A 171 -3.35 -17.85 0.26
C GLY A 171 -4.87 -17.63 0.17
N LEU A 172 -5.40 -16.61 0.85
CA LEU A 172 -6.82 -16.29 0.84
C LEU A 172 -7.23 -15.58 -0.44
N ALA A 173 -8.44 -15.86 -0.93
CA ALA A 173 -8.95 -15.21 -2.13
C ALA A 173 -9.08 -13.68 -1.94
N PRO A 174 -8.76 -12.87 -2.95
CA PRO A 174 -8.93 -11.42 -2.89
C PRO A 174 -10.36 -11.00 -2.53
N SER A 175 -11.38 -11.74 -3.02
CA SER A 175 -12.79 -11.49 -2.73
C SER A 175 -13.16 -11.67 -1.24
N ALA A 176 -12.42 -12.50 -0.51
CA ALA A 176 -12.60 -12.67 0.93
C ALA A 176 -11.95 -11.55 1.74
N LEU A 177 -10.80 -11.04 1.29
CA LEU A 177 -10.02 -10.03 2.00
C LEU A 177 -10.44 -8.59 1.69
N ALA A 178 -10.88 -8.31 0.45
CA ALA A 178 -11.14 -6.96 -0.02
C ALA A 178 -12.25 -6.24 0.76
N PRO A 179 -13.40 -6.85 1.09
CA PRO A 179 -14.48 -6.13 1.78
C PRO A 179 -14.04 -5.55 3.13
N ALA A 180 -13.47 -6.39 4.01
CA ALA A 180 -13.02 -5.96 5.32
C ALA A 180 -11.89 -4.92 5.24
N SER A 181 -10.90 -5.16 4.36
CA SER A 181 -9.77 -4.23 4.16
C SER A 181 -10.22 -2.88 3.63
N ALA A 182 -11.07 -2.87 2.60
CA ALA A 182 -11.54 -1.62 1.99
C ALA A 182 -12.43 -0.82 2.93
N LEU A 183 -13.31 -1.49 3.70
CA LEU A 183 -14.14 -0.83 4.70
C LEU A 183 -13.29 -0.19 5.80
N ALA A 184 -12.38 -0.95 6.41
CA ALA A 184 -11.53 -0.47 7.48
C ALA A 184 -10.70 0.75 7.03
N LEU A 185 -10.09 0.67 5.85
CA LEU A 185 -9.32 1.76 5.27
C LEU A 185 -10.19 2.97 4.93
N GLY A 186 -11.42 2.76 4.40
CA GLY A 186 -12.35 3.85 4.12
C GLY A 186 -12.74 4.63 5.38
N VAL A 187 -13.00 3.92 6.49
CA VAL A 187 -13.28 4.56 7.80
C VAL A 187 -12.07 5.35 8.30
N ILE A 188 -10.87 4.75 8.22
CA ILE A 188 -9.63 5.42 8.63
C ILE A 188 -9.30 6.60 7.71
N GLY A 189 -9.73 6.56 6.46
CA GLY A 189 -9.61 7.66 5.52
C GLY A 189 -10.21 8.97 6.06
N LEU A 190 -11.33 8.91 6.79
CA LEU A 190 -11.93 10.08 7.45
C LEU A 190 -10.98 10.67 8.50
N ALA A 191 -10.38 9.82 9.34
CA ALA A 191 -9.41 10.27 10.33
C ALA A 191 -8.14 10.86 9.67
N CYS A 192 -7.70 10.29 8.54
CA CYS A 192 -6.60 10.83 7.74
C CYS A 192 -6.94 12.20 7.16
N GLY A 193 -8.16 12.41 6.65
CA GLY A 193 -8.64 13.69 6.16
C GLY A 193 -8.71 14.76 7.25
N ALA A 194 -9.24 14.41 8.43
CA ALA A 194 -9.26 15.29 9.60
C ALA A 194 -7.84 15.63 10.08
N GLY A 195 -6.94 14.65 10.13
CA GLY A 195 -5.54 14.86 10.48
C GLY A 195 -4.79 15.74 9.49
N ALA A 196 -5.06 15.61 8.18
CA ALA A 196 -4.51 16.46 7.14
C ALA A 196 -5.00 17.92 7.28
N ALA A 197 -6.30 18.13 7.50
CA ALA A 197 -6.89 19.46 7.74
C ALA A 197 -6.30 20.10 9.00
N HIS A 198 -6.16 19.32 10.09
CA HIS A 198 -5.58 19.79 11.34
C HIS A 198 -4.10 20.20 11.18
N ALA A 199 -3.31 19.39 10.48
CA ALA A 199 -1.90 19.69 10.20
C ALA A 199 -1.73 20.94 9.32
N ALA A 200 -2.73 21.26 8.50
CA ALA A 200 -2.74 22.42 7.61
C ALA A 200 -3.10 23.73 8.31
N ALA A 201 -4.14 23.74 9.15
CA ALA A 201 -4.78 24.96 9.63
C ALA A 201 -5.29 24.89 11.08
N GLY A 202 -4.99 23.79 11.80
CA GLY A 202 -5.37 23.61 13.20
C GLY A 202 -6.82 23.16 13.41
N TRP A 203 -7.19 22.99 14.69
CA TRP A 203 -8.44 22.34 15.07
C TRP A 203 -9.71 23.11 14.67
N LYS A 204 -9.70 24.43 14.85
CA LYS A 204 -10.85 25.29 14.50
C LYS A 204 -11.25 25.20 13.02
N GLU A 205 -10.26 25.16 12.13
CA GLU A 205 -10.53 25.00 10.69
C GLU A 205 -10.96 23.57 10.37
N THR A 206 -10.44 22.57 11.07
CA THR A 206 -10.87 21.17 10.92
C THR A 206 -12.34 21.00 11.28
N GLU A 207 -12.81 21.60 12.37
CA GLU A 207 -14.22 21.60 12.76
C GLU A 207 -15.10 22.28 11.70
N ARG A 208 -14.67 23.43 11.21
CA ARG A 208 -15.36 24.17 10.14
C ARG A 208 -15.50 23.37 8.86
N LEU A 209 -14.50 22.55 8.55
CA LEU A 209 -14.46 21.68 7.38
C LEU A 209 -15.07 20.30 7.62
N GLY A 210 -15.67 20.03 8.77
CA GLY A 210 -16.18 18.71 9.14
C GLY A 210 -17.12 18.09 8.10
N LEU A 211 -18.06 18.87 7.56
CA LEU A 211 -18.96 18.41 6.49
C LEU A 211 -18.21 18.13 5.17
N ALA A 212 -17.20 18.93 4.85
CA ALA A 212 -16.36 18.71 3.67
C ALA A 212 -15.53 17.42 3.82
N ILE A 213 -14.93 17.21 4.99
CA ILE A 213 -14.18 15.99 5.32
C ILE A 213 -15.11 14.78 5.22
N LEU A 214 -16.32 14.86 5.78
CA LEU A 214 -17.29 13.77 5.71
C LEU A 214 -17.72 13.48 4.27
N ALA A 215 -18.09 14.51 3.50
CA ALA A 215 -18.55 14.35 2.12
C ALA A 215 -17.47 13.76 1.21
N ILE A 216 -16.24 14.30 1.29
CA ILE A 216 -15.10 13.80 0.51
C ILE A 216 -14.73 12.39 0.96
N GLY A 217 -14.62 12.15 2.27
CA GLY A 217 -14.17 10.88 2.81
C GLY A 217 -15.16 9.74 2.57
N VAL A 218 -16.46 9.98 2.72
CA VAL A 218 -17.50 8.99 2.40
C VAL A 218 -17.48 8.67 0.90
N ALA A 219 -17.38 9.69 0.04
CA ALA A 219 -17.30 9.46 -1.41
C ALA A 219 -16.05 8.67 -1.81
N MET A 220 -14.89 9.02 -1.24
CA MET A 220 -13.64 8.29 -1.45
C MET A 220 -13.72 6.85 -0.95
N GLY A 221 -14.18 6.65 0.29
CA GLY A 221 -14.30 5.34 0.93
C GLY A 221 -15.33 4.44 0.24
N ALA A 222 -16.49 4.97 -0.14
CA ALA A 222 -17.51 4.24 -0.88
C ALA A 222 -17.00 3.79 -2.27
N THR A 223 -16.36 4.71 -3.01
CA THR A 223 -15.77 4.36 -4.32
C THR A 223 -14.69 3.30 -4.17
N HIS A 224 -13.82 3.45 -3.17
CA HIS A 224 -12.76 2.50 -2.85
C HIS A 224 -13.35 1.11 -2.55
N TYR A 225 -14.37 1.06 -1.69
CA TYR A 225 -15.07 -0.17 -1.33
C TYR A 225 -15.72 -0.84 -2.55
N LEU A 226 -16.48 -0.09 -3.32
CA LEU A 226 -17.16 -0.58 -4.53
C LEU A 226 -16.16 -1.16 -5.55
N LEU A 227 -15.06 -0.46 -5.82
CA LEU A 227 -14.06 -0.95 -6.74
C LEU A 227 -13.35 -2.19 -6.20
N ALA A 228 -12.96 -2.19 -4.92
CA ALA A 228 -12.26 -3.31 -4.31
C ALA A 228 -13.12 -4.60 -4.28
N THR A 229 -14.40 -4.49 -3.96
CA THR A 229 -15.31 -5.65 -3.85
C THR A 229 -15.78 -6.19 -5.19
N ASN A 230 -15.71 -5.40 -6.26
CA ASN A 230 -16.06 -5.82 -7.62
C ASN A 230 -14.85 -6.26 -8.47
N GLY A 231 -13.74 -6.65 -7.81
CA GLY A 231 -12.55 -7.16 -8.51
C GLY A 231 -11.66 -6.09 -9.13
N LEU A 232 -11.96 -4.81 -8.90
CA LEU A 232 -11.19 -3.67 -9.38
C LEU A 232 -10.23 -3.15 -8.29
N TRP A 233 -9.81 -4.01 -7.36
CA TRP A 233 -8.88 -3.64 -6.28
C TRP A 233 -7.60 -2.92 -6.77
N PRO A 234 -7.03 -3.20 -7.98
CA PRO A 234 -5.83 -2.50 -8.42
C PRO A 234 -6.03 -0.98 -8.60
N ILE A 235 -7.25 -0.55 -8.90
CA ILE A 235 -7.58 0.85 -9.12
C ILE A 235 -8.44 1.46 -7.99
N ALA A 236 -8.64 0.74 -6.89
CA ALA A 236 -9.52 1.21 -5.81
C ALA A 236 -9.06 2.55 -5.21
N SER A 237 -7.77 2.68 -4.88
CA SER A 237 -7.21 3.94 -4.37
C SER A 237 -7.16 5.04 -5.44
N VAL A 238 -6.92 4.68 -6.71
CA VAL A 238 -6.97 5.62 -7.85
C VAL A 238 -8.36 6.22 -7.98
N GLY A 239 -9.39 5.37 -8.06
CA GLY A 239 -10.79 5.79 -8.19
C GLY A 239 -11.26 6.59 -7.00
N GLY A 240 -10.96 6.13 -5.78
CA GLY A 240 -11.25 6.88 -4.54
C GLY A 240 -10.66 8.27 -4.58
N GLY A 241 -9.37 8.40 -4.89
CA GLY A 241 -8.68 9.69 -4.99
C GLY A 241 -9.28 10.61 -6.05
N LEU A 242 -9.61 10.09 -7.26
CA LEU A 242 -10.24 10.87 -8.33
C LEU A 242 -11.63 11.39 -7.93
N VAL A 243 -12.47 10.54 -7.34
CA VAL A 243 -13.79 10.95 -6.85
C VAL A 243 -13.65 11.96 -5.72
N GLY A 244 -12.65 11.77 -4.84
CA GLY A 244 -12.34 12.74 -3.77
C GLY A 244 -11.98 14.12 -4.30
N ILE A 245 -11.18 14.21 -5.37
CA ILE A 245 -10.86 15.46 -6.05
C ILE A 245 -12.17 16.10 -6.59
N GLY A 246 -12.96 15.33 -7.33
CA GLY A 246 -14.22 15.82 -7.91
C GLY A 246 -15.19 16.37 -6.86
N VAL A 247 -15.45 15.59 -5.80
CA VAL A 247 -16.33 16.00 -4.69
C VAL A 247 -15.76 17.19 -3.94
N GLY A 248 -14.43 17.19 -3.69
CA GLY A 248 -13.74 18.31 -3.04
C GLY A 248 -13.92 19.62 -3.80
N LEU A 249 -13.83 19.58 -5.14
CA LEU A 249 -14.07 20.75 -5.99
C LEU A 249 -15.52 21.23 -5.94
N VAL A 250 -16.48 20.30 -5.96
CA VAL A 250 -17.91 20.66 -5.85
C VAL A 250 -18.22 21.29 -4.49
N VAL A 251 -17.68 20.71 -3.42
CA VAL A 251 -17.86 21.23 -2.05
C VAL A 251 -17.20 22.60 -1.91
N ALA A 252 -15.98 22.80 -2.41
CA ALA A 252 -15.30 24.10 -2.38
C ALA A 252 -16.12 25.21 -3.02
N ARG A 253 -16.82 24.91 -4.12
CA ARG A 253 -17.71 25.86 -4.82
C ARG A 253 -19.01 26.17 -4.06
N ARG A 254 -19.62 25.15 -3.41
CA ARG A 254 -20.92 25.30 -2.74
C ARG A 254 -20.84 25.97 -1.37
N VAL A 255 -19.74 25.73 -0.64
CA VAL A 255 -19.57 26.25 0.73
C VAL A 255 -19.14 27.74 0.72
N GLY A 256 -19.05 28.37 -0.48
CA GLY A 256 -18.76 29.82 -0.59
C GLY A 256 -17.34 30.21 -0.14
N ILE A 257 -16.45 29.24 -0.05
CA ILE A 257 -15.05 29.45 0.31
C ILE A 257 -14.27 29.85 -0.96
N GLY A 258 -14.63 31.00 -1.51
CA GLY A 258 -14.10 31.56 -2.74
C GLY A 258 -15.20 31.79 -3.77
N GLN A 259 -15.17 32.93 -4.48
CA GLN A 259 -16.10 33.18 -5.58
C GLN A 259 -15.88 32.08 -6.63
N ALA A 260 -16.95 31.40 -7.01
CA ALA A 260 -16.97 30.39 -8.04
C ALA A 260 -16.72 31.05 -9.42
N GLN A 261 -15.46 31.35 -9.73
CA GLN A 261 -15.10 31.74 -11.09
C GLN A 261 -15.15 30.50 -12.00
N PRO A 262 -15.63 30.64 -13.23
CA PRO A 262 -15.52 29.58 -14.21
C PRO A 262 -14.05 29.14 -14.31
N LEU A 263 -13.81 27.83 -14.30
CA LEU A 263 -12.43 27.32 -14.46
C LEU A 263 -11.90 27.80 -15.82
N PRO A 264 -10.72 28.45 -15.85
CA PRO A 264 -10.11 28.84 -17.12
C PRO A 264 -9.98 27.60 -18.04
N GLY A 265 -10.28 27.76 -19.32
CA GLY A 265 -10.19 26.67 -20.30
C GLY A 265 -8.83 25.98 -20.31
N GLU A 266 -7.77 26.71 -20.00
CA GLU A 266 -6.41 26.21 -19.84
C GLU A 266 -6.28 25.20 -18.68
N VAL A 267 -6.91 25.48 -17.53
CA VAL A 267 -6.90 24.57 -16.36
C VAL A 267 -7.61 23.27 -16.73
N MET A 268 -8.76 23.35 -17.42
CA MET A 268 -9.49 22.15 -17.88
C MET A 268 -8.67 21.35 -18.91
N ARG A 269 -7.97 22.04 -19.82
CA ARG A 269 -7.08 21.36 -20.79
C ARG A 269 -5.94 20.64 -20.10
N ARG A 270 -5.30 21.24 -19.10
CA ARG A 270 -4.22 20.62 -18.29
C ARG A 270 -4.74 19.42 -17.49
N LEU A 271 -5.89 19.54 -16.85
CA LEU A 271 -6.53 18.41 -16.15
C LEU A 271 -6.82 17.25 -17.12
N GLY A 272 -7.41 17.54 -18.27
CA GLY A 272 -7.70 16.54 -19.30
C GLY A 272 -6.43 15.87 -19.82
N TYR A 273 -5.36 16.64 -20.04
CA TYR A 273 -4.07 16.09 -20.44
C TYR A 273 -3.47 15.21 -19.33
N GLY A 274 -3.45 15.67 -18.11
CA GLY A 274 -2.91 14.93 -16.97
C GLY A 274 -3.65 13.63 -16.68
N LEU A 275 -4.98 13.60 -16.87
CA LEU A 275 -5.82 12.44 -16.56
C LEU A 275 -5.87 11.39 -17.69
N GLN A 276 -5.47 11.69 -18.93
CA GLN A 276 -5.69 10.78 -20.07
C GLN A 276 -4.96 9.43 -19.92
N GLY A 277 -3.72 9.40 -19.42
CA GLY A 277 -2.99 8.15 -19.18
C GLY A 277 -3.68 7.30 -18.10
N TYR A 278 -4.24 7.94 -17.08
CA TYR A 278 -4.98 7.25 -16.02
C TYR A 278 -6.33 6.74 -16.50
N ALA A 279 -6.98 7.44 -17.44
CA ALA A 279 -8.18 6.94 -18.12
C ALA A 279 -7.87 5.65 -18.92
N VAL A 280 -6.70 5.59 -19.60
CA VAL A 280 -6.22 4.36 -20.25
C VAL A 280 -6.02 3.24 -19.21
N LEU A 281 -5.38 3.52 -18.08
CA LEU A 281 -5.17 2.54 -17.02
C LEU A 281 -6.49 1.95 -16.52
N VAL A 282 -7.42 2.83 -16.13
CA VAL A 282 -8.76 2.43 -15.66
C VAL A 282 -9.50 1.65 -16.73
N GLY A 283 -9.43 2.11 -18.00
CA GLY A 283 -10.04 1.43 -19.14
C GLY A 283 -9.51 0.02 -19.35
N VAL A 284 -8.18 -0.17 -19.35
CA VAL A 284 -7.56 -1.50 -19.53
C VAL A 284 -7.99 -2.46 -18.43
N ILE A 285 -7.89 -2.05 -17.17
CA ILE A 285 -8.23 -2.90 -16.03
C ILE A 285 -9.73 -3.25 -16.04
N SER A 286 -10.61 -2.24 -16.25
CA SER A 286 -12.05 -2.46 -16.29
C SER A 286 -12.45 -3.33 -17.48
N LEU A 287 -11.85 -3.12 -18.65
CA LEU A 287 -12.13 -3.91 -19.85
C LEU A 287 -11.83 -5.39 -19.61
N VAL A 288 -10.65 -5.70 -19.06
CA VAL A 288 -10.29 -7.09 -18.77
C VAL A 288 -11.16 -7.69 -17.66
N GLN A 289 -11.55 -6.89 -16.66
CA GLN A 289 -12.38 -7.37 -15.57
C GLN A 289 -13.81 -7.71 -16.01
N PHE A 290 -14.43 -6.86 -16.83
CA PHE A 290 -15.85 -6.99 -17.18
C PHE A 290 -16.10 -7.68 -18.53
N VAL A 291 -15.13 -7.70 -19.45
CA VAL A 291 -15.27 -8.38 -20.74
C VAL A 291 -14.81 -9.84 -20.61
N VAL A 292 -15.75 -10.71 -20.26
CA VAL A 292 -15.49 -12.14 -20.00
C VAL A 292 -14.69 -12.84 -21.11
N PRO A 293 -14.98 -12.66 -22.44
CA PRO A 293 -14.18 -13.30 -23.48
C PRO A 293 -12.72 -12.87 -23.47
N LEU A 294 -12.43 -11.57 -23.25
CA LEU A 294 -11.07 -11.06 -23.19
C LEU A 294 -10.31 -11.63 -22.00
N ARG A 295 -10.95 -11.65 -20.82
CA ARG A 295 -10.40 -12.27 -19.63
C ARG A 295 -10.09 -13.75 -19.85
N ALA A 296 -10.99 -14.49 -20.48
CA ALA A 296 -10.78 -15.91 -20.79
C ALA A 296 -9.58 -16.13 -21.72
N VAL A 297 -9.40 -15.30 -22.76
CA VAL A 297 -8.25 -15.35 -23.65
C VAL A 297 -6.95 -15.10 -22.90
N LEU A 298 -6.89 -14.07 -22.05
CA LEU A 298 -5.68 -13.73 -21.28
C LEU A 298 -5.31 -14.79 -20.24
N HIS A 299 -6.31 -15.52 -19.71
CA HIS A 299 -6.09 -16.61 -18.73
C HIS A 299 -5.92 -17.99 -19.39
N ARG A 300 -6.01 -18.09 -20.72
CA ARG A 300 -5.82 -19.36 -21.44
C ARG A 300 -4.43 -19.97 -21.22
N TRP A 301 -3.42 -19.11 -21.09
CA TRP A 301 -2.04 -19.50 -20.83
C TRP A 301 -1.79 -19.47 -19.31
N THR A 302 -2.26 -20.48 -18.60
CA THR A 302 -2.03 -20.64 -17.17
C THR A 302 -1.01 -21.75 -16.94
N VAL A 303 0.07 -21.42 -16.25
CA VAL A 303 1.09 -22.37 -15.79
C VAL A 303 0.68 -22.87 -14.42
N SER A 304 0.64 -24.19 -14.24
CA SER A 304 0.38 -24.83 -12.96
C SER A 304 1.65 -25.53 -12.48
N ILE A 305 2.07 -25.16 -11.26
CA ILE A 305 3.28 -25.72 -10.61
C ILE A 305 2.80 -26.43 -9.35
N LEU A 306 3.11 -27.70 -9.22
CA LEU A 306 2.79 -28.50 -8.06
C LEU A 306 3.94 -28.41 -7.06
N LEU A 307 3.65 -27.98 -5.85
CA LEU A 307 4.57 -28.02 -4.71
C LEU A 307 4.26 -29.31 -3.92
N PRO A 308 5.23 -30.22 -3.76
CA PRO A 308 5.00 -31.45 -3.03
C PRO A 308 4.72 -31.20 -1.55
N SER A 309 4.04 -32.14 -0.90
CA SER A 309 3.92 -32.14 0.56
C SER A 309 5.27 -32.24 1.22
N THR A 310 5.42 -31.62 2.36
CA THR A 310 6.66 -31.66 3.15
C THR A 310 6.34 -31.91 4.61
N GLU A 311 7.27 -32.56 5.31
CA GLU A 311 7.18 -32.77 6.75
C GLU A 311 8.54 -32.57 7.38
N THR A 312 8.58 -31.84 8.51
CA THR A 312 9.79 -31.65 9.29
C THR A 312 10.05 -32.86 10.19
N LEU A 313 11.28 -33.03 10.67
CA LEU A 313 11.62 -34.09 11.63
C LEU A 313 10.81 -33.98 12.95
N GLN A 314 10.22 -32.84 13.23
CA GLN A 314 9.36 -32.60 14.40
C GLN A 314 7.86 -32.84 14.11
N GLY A 315 7.52 -33.38 12.93
CA GLY A 315 6.15 -33.74 12.56
C GLY A 315 5.29 -32.57 12.09
N PHE A 316 5.88 -31.39 11.80
CA PHE A 316 5.12 -30.31 11.18
C PHE A 316 5.03 -30.55 9.67
N GLY A 317 3.80 -30.78 9.21
CA GLY A 317 3.51 -31.11 7.81
C GLY A 317 2.85 -29.97 7.05
N MET A 318 3.28 -29.73 5.81
CA MET A 318 2.59 -28.90 4.83
C MET A 318 2.02 -29.78 3.72
N PRO A 319 0.72 -29.64 3.39
CA PRO A 319 0.12 -30.44 2.34
C PRO A 319 0.63 -30.03 0.95
N GLU A 320 0.41 -30.93 -0.01
CA GLU A 320 0.63 -30.65 -1.42
C GLU A 320 -0.24 -29.45 -1.86
N ALA A 321 0.32 -28.54 -2.63
CA ALA A 321 -0.36 -27.33 -3.09
C ALA A 321 -0.07 -27.05 -4.58
N ALA A 322 -1.12 -26.77 -5.36
CA ALA A 322 -0.99 -26.33 -6.74
C ALA A 322 -0.97 -24.80 -6.81
N TYR A 323 0.11 -24.25 -7.34
CA TYR A 323 0.21 -22.83 -7.67
C TYR A 323 -0.13 -22.60 -9.14
N ARG A 324 -1.06 -21.68 -9.41
CA ARG A 324 -1.49 -21.32 -10.76
C ARG A 324 -1.13 -19.89 -11.08
N TYR A 325 -0.44 -19.68 -12.18
CA TYR A 325 -0.02 -18.36 -12.64
C TYR A 325 -0.41 -18.13 -14.10
N ALA A 326 -1.17 -17.06 -14.35
CA ALA A 326 -1.61 -16.65 -15.69
C ALA A 326 -0.82 -15.39 -16.13
N PRO A 327 0.34 -15.50 -16.78
CA PRO A 327 1.23 -14.37 -17.05
C PRO A 327 0.57 -13.21 -17.78
N LEU A 328 -0.28 -13.50 -18.79
CA LEU A 328 -0.94 -12.48 -19.61
C LEU A 328 -2.16 -11.85 -18.91
N GLY A 329 -2.84 -12.60 -18.05
CA GLY A 329 -3.98 -12.13 -17.26
C GLY A 329 -3.59 -11.55 -15.91
N HIS A 330 -2.32 -11.64 -15.52
CA HIS A 330 -1.84 -11.13 -14.25
C HIS A 330 -1.91 -9.60 -14.20
N THR A 331 -2.27 -9.03 -13.05
CA THR A 331 -2.38 -7.57 -12.87
C THR A 331 -1.13 -6.83 -13.34
N GLY A 332 0.07 -7.36 -13.08
CA GLY A 332 1.33 -6.77 -13.55
C GLY A 332 1.42 -6.64 -15.08
N ALA A 333 0.88 -7.62 -15.83
CA ALA A 333 0.81 -7.54 -17.29
C ALA A 333 -0.19 -6.47 -17.75
N LEU A 334 -1.36 -6.36 -17.09
CA LEU A 334 -2.35 -5.32 -17.39
C LEU A 334 -1.76 -3.93 -17.20
N LEU A 335 -0.92 -3.74 -16.18
CA LEU A 335 -0.20 -2.48 -15.95
C LEU A 335 0.82 -2.18 -17.04
N ALA A 336 1.53 -3.20 -17.51
CA ALA A 336 2.45 -3.04 -18.65
C ALA A 336 1.68 -2.67 -19.94
N TYR A 337 0.52 -3.31 -20.20
CA TYR A 337 -0.34 -2.93 -21.33
C TYR A 337 -0.82 -1.49 -21.21
N ALA A 338 -1.26 -1.07 -20.02
CA ALA A 338 -1.68 0.31 -19.78
C ALA A 338 -0.51 1.29 -19.98
N ALA A 339 0.71 0.95 -19.55
CA ALA A 339 1.90 1.78 -19.77
C ALA A 339 2.24 1.93 -21.25
N ILE A 340 2.18 0.84 -22.02
CA ILE A 340 2.41 0.86 -23.47
C ILE A 340 1.36 1.73 -24.17
N LEU A 341 0.07 1.50 -23.88
CA LEU A 341 -1.03 2.26 -24.49
C LEU A 341 -0.98 3.75 -24.13
N ALA A 342 -0.65 4.08 -22.86
CA ALA A 342 -0.45 5.46 -22.43
C ALA A 342 0.73 6.11 -23.18
N THR A 343 1.86 5.38 -23.35
CA THR A 343 3.01 5.85 -24.14
C THR A 343 2.61 6.19 -25.57
N LEU A 344 1.86 5.30 -26.23
CA LEU A 344 1.36 5.50 -27.59
C LEU A 344 0.39 6.69 -27.67
N LEU A 345 -0.51 6.84 -26.68
CA LEU A 345 -1.46 7.96 -26.63
C LEU A 345 -0.74 9.31 -26.49
N TYR A 346 0.25 9.40 -25.58
CA TYR A 346 1.04 10.63 -25.41
C TYR A 346 1.86 10.95 -26.66
N ALA A 347 2.47 9.94 -27.29
CA ALA A 347 3.20 10.11 -28.55
C ALA A 347 2.29 10.60 -29.68
N TRP A 348 1.08 10.03 -29.83
CA TRP A 348 0.10 10.45 -30.83
C TRP A 348 -0.37 11.90 -30.62
N ARG A 349 -0.44 12.36 -29.37
CA ARG A 349 -0.79 13.75 -29.03
C ARG A 349 0.38 14.73 -29.13
N GLY A 350 1.47 14.35 -29.79
CA GLY A 350 2.59 15.24 -30.12
C GLY A 350 3.64 15.37 -29.01
N ARG A 351 3.54 14.61 -27.92
CA ARG A 351 4.63 14.49 -26.96
C ARG A 351 5.63 13.47 -27.51
N ALA A 352 6.65 13.93 -28.19
CA ALA A 352 7.69 13.06 -28.74
C ALA A 352 8.45 12.34 -27.63
N LEU A 353 7.99 11.14 -27.26
CA LEU A 353 8.71 10.21 -26.40
C LEU A 353 9.82 9.53 -27.23
N GLY A 354 10.88 10.30 -27.52
CA GLY A 354 12.02 9.84 -28.29
C GLY A 354 12.85 8.80 -27.56
N ARG A 355 13.91 8.29 -28.23
CA ARG A 355 14.83 7.28 -27.64
C ARG A 355 15.38 7.70 -26.26
N ALA A 356 15.69 8.98 -26.06
CA ALA A 356 16.18 9.51 -24.79
C ALA A 356 15.12 9.41 -23.69
N SER A 357 13.85 9.72 -23.96
CA SER A 357 12.73 9.58 -23.02
C SER A 357 12.49 8.10 -22.67
N LEU A 358 12.49 7.22 -23.66
CA LEU A 358 12.36 5.76 -23.40
C LEU A 358 13.49 5.24 -22.53
N ARG A 359 14.73 5.68 -22.75
CA ARG A 359 15.86 5.34 -21.88
C ARG A 359 15.65 5.85 -20.47
N ARG A 360 15.17 7.09 -20.27
CA ARG A 360 14.87 7.62 -18.92
C ARG A 360 13.76 6.84 -18.23
N ILE A 361 12.72 6.45 -18.96
CA ILE A 361 11.64 5.60 -18.42
C ILE A 361 12.21 4.24 -17.97
N ILE A 362 12.94 3.53 -18.85
CA ILE A 362 13.47 2.19 -18.56
C ILE A 362 14.49 2.25 -17.40
N VAL A 363 15.50 3.12 -17.47
CA VAL A 363 16.53 3.25 -16.43
C VAL A 363 15.94 3.79 -15.13
N GLY A 364 15.03 4.76 -15.23
CA GLY A 364 14.32 5.33 -14.08
C GLY A 364 13.41 4.33 -13.40
N THR A 365 12.90 3.31 -14.13
CA THR A 365 12.15 2.19 -13.54
C THR A 365 13.10 1.16 -12.92
N ALA A 366 14.10 0.70 -13.65
CA ALA A 366 14.98 -0.39 -13.21
C ALA A 366 15.81 -0.02 -11.98
N ARG A 367 16.37 1.19 -11.92
CA ARG A 367 17.27 1.62 -10.85
C ARG A 367 16.70 1.49 -9.44
N PRO A 368 15.48 1.98 -9.11
CA PRO A 368 14.87 1.78 -7.81
C PRO A 368 14.24 0.40 -7.63
N MET A 369 13.83 -0.27 -8.72
CA MET A 369 13.13 -1.54 -8.64
C MET A 369 14.05 -2.73 -8.39
N ILE A 370 15.32 -2.68 -8.82
CA ILE A 370 16.29 -3.77 -8.55
C ILE A 370 16.49 -4.00 -7.04
N PRO A 371 16.84 -2.99 -6.21
CA PRO A 371 16.97 -3.20 -4.77
C PRO A 371 15.64 -3.54 -4.09
N ALA A 372 14.51 -3.00 -4.58
CA ALA A 372 13.19 -3.36 -4.08
C ALA A 372 12.86 -4.83 -4.35
N THR A 373 13.19 -5.33 -5.54
CA THR A 373 13.03 -6.74 -5.92
C THR A 373 13.78 -7.67 -4.98
N LEU A 374 15.06 -7.39 -4.71
CA LEU A 374 15.86 -8.18 -3.78
C LEU A 374 15.27 -8.17 -2.36
N GLY A 375 14.80 -7.01 -1.90
CA GLY A 375 14.12 -6.90 -0.60
C GLY A 375 12.86 -7.75 -0.53
N ILE A 376 11.99 -7.68 -1.53
CA ILE A 376 10.75 -8.47 -1.61
C ILE A 376 11.09 -9.97 -1.67
N LEU A 377 11.99 -10.39 -2.56
CA LEU A 377 12.39 -11.80 -2.69
C LEU A 377 12.87 -12.38 -1.35
N CYS A 378 13.76 -11.67 -0.65
CA CYS A 378 14.29 -12.15 0.63
C CYS A 378 13.20 -12.23 1.70
N MET A 379 12.29 -11.23 1.78
CA MET A 379 11.22 -11.23 2.78
C MET A 379 10.18 -12.32 2.54
N VAL A 380 9.83 -12.55 1.28
CA VAL A 380 8.90 -13.63 0.90
C VAL A 380 9.52 -15.00 1.16
N ALA A 381 10.79 -15.19 0.79
CA ALA A 381 11.51 -16.43 1.04
C ALA A 381 11.66 -16.71 2.55
N LEU A 382 11.99 -15.68 3.34
CA LEU A 382 12.04 -15.77 4.80
C LEU A 382 10.68 -16.21 5.38
N ALA A 383 9.59 -15.57 4.98
CA ALA A 383 8.25 -15.92 5.43
C ALA A 383 7.88 -17.36 5.05
N ALA A 384 8.16 -17.78 3.82
CA ALA A 384 7.91 -19.16 3.36
C ALA A 384 8.75 -20.20 4.13
N VAL A 385 10.03 -19.94 4.40
CA VAL A 385 10.88 -20.84 5.22
C VAL A 385 10.31 -20.95 6.64
N MET A 386 9.93 -19.85 7.25
CA MET A 386 9.33 -19.85 8.59
C MET A 386 7.99 -20.59 8.63
N GLU A 387 7.18 -20.47 7.58
CA GLU A 387 5.88 -21.15 7.45
C GLU A 387 6.08 -22.67 7.32
N TYR A 388 6.92 -23.11 6.38
CA TYR A 388 7.15 -24.53 6.09
C TYR A 388 7.92 -25.25 7.21
N ALA A 389 8.70 -24.52 7.99
CA ALA A 389 9.38 -25.05 9.18
C ALA A 389 8.47 -25.11 10.42
N GLY A 390 7.24 -24.61 10.38
CA GLY A 390 6.34 -24.55 11.56
C GLY A 390 6.66 -23.40 12.53
N MET A 391 7.62 -22.53 12.23
CA MET A 391 7.97 -21.39 13.09
C MET A 391 6.82 -20.41 13.25
N ILE A 392 6.06 -20.15 12.16
CA ILE A 392 4.86 -19.30 12.20
C ILE A 392 3.78 -19.92 13.06
N HIS A 393 3.63 -21.24 13.06
CA HIS A 393 2.66 -21.91 13.91
C HIS A 393 2.99 -21.72 15.42
N VAL A 394 4.24 -21.95 15.80
CA VAL A 394 4.74 -21.76 17.18
C VAL A 394 4.58 -20.30 17.63
N LEU A 395 4.85 -19.33 16.75
CA LEU A 395 4.64 -17.91 17.05
C LEU A 395 3.16 -17.55 17.18
N ALA A 396 2.30 -18.13 16.36
CA ALA A 396 0.86 -17.89 16.41
C ALA A 396 0.25 -18.43 17.71
N GLU A 397 0.70 -19.61 18.16
CA GLU A 397 0.32 -20.16 19.48
C GLU A 397 0.79 -19.26 20.63
N ALA A 398 2.03 -18.76 20.56
CA ALA A 398 2.56 -17.82 21.56
C ALA A 398 1.73 -16.53 21.60
N MET A 399 1.44 -15.95 20.45
CA MET A 399 0.64 -14.74 20.32
C MET A 399 -0.79 -14.97 20.85
N ALA A 400 -1.41 -16.09 20.48
CA ALA A 400 -2.74 -16.45 20.95
C ALA A 400 -2.78 -16.64 22.49
N ALA A 401 -1.78 -17.31 23.04
CA ALA A 401 -1.69 -17.54 24.49
C ALA A 401 -1.50 -16.24 25.29
N VAL A 402 -0.72 -15.29 24.76
CA VAL A 402 -0.43 -14.02 25.43
C VAL A 402 -1.56 -13.02 25.30
N THR A 403 -2.15 -12.91 24.11
CA THR A 403 -3.12 -11.84 23.80
C THR A 403 -4.57 -12.26 23.94
N GLY A 404 -4.89 -13.55 23.74
CA GLY A 404 -6.27 -14.06 23.78
C GLY A 404 -7.20 -13.21 22.93
N GLY A 405 -8.39 -12.91 23.46
CA GLY A 405 -9.38 -12.06 22.78
C GLY A 405 -8.90 -10.61 22.50
N GLY A 406 -7.83 -10.16 23.14
CA GLY A 406 -7.23 -8.84 22.91
C GLY A 406 -6.37 -8.75 21.66
N PHE A 407 -6.20 -9.83 20.88
CA PHE A 407 -5.32 -9.81 19.71
C PHE A 407 -5.72 -8.76 18.67
N ALA A 408 -7.02 -8.48 18.49
CA ALA A 408 -7.50 -7.42 17.59
C ALA A 408 -6.97 -6.02 17.96
N LEU A 409 -6.67 -5.76 19.25
CA LEU A 409 -6.07 -4.50 19.71
C LEU A 409 -4.60 -4.38 19.28
N VAL A 410 -3.90 -5.50 19.21
CA VAL A 410 -2.45 -5.57 18.93
C VAL A 410 -2.17 -5.67 17.41
N SER A 411 -3.06 -6.31 16.67
CA SER A 411 -2.91 -6.59 15.24
C SER A 411 -2.47 -5.37 14.40
N PRO A 412 -3.10 -4.19 14.47
CA PRO A 412 -2.67 -3.05 13.67
C PRO A 412 -1.27 -2.52 14.05
N TRP A 413 -0.84 -2.70 15.30
CA TRP A 413 0.51 -2.30 15.74
C TRP A 413 1.61 -3.20 15.17
N ILE A 414 1.33 -4.51 15.01
CA ILE A 414 2.24 -5.44 14.33
C ILE A 414 2.42 -5.01 12.88
N GLY A 415 1.31 -4.71 12.19
CA GLY A 415 1.34 -4.19 10.83
C GLY A 415 2.14 -2.90 10.71
N ALA A 416 1.89 -1.97 11.63
CA ALA A 416 2.58 -0.69 11.67
C ALA A 416 4.07 -0.84 11.91
N LEU A 417 4.49 -1.70 12.85
CA LEU A 417 5.89 -1.98 13.13
C LEU A 417 6.61 -2.53 11.90
N GLY A 418 6.04 -3.53 11.23
CA GLY A 418 6.63 -4.10 10.02
C GLY A 418 6.81 -3.08 8.91
N ALA A 419 5.81 -2.25 8.68
CA ALA A 419 5.87 -1.22 7.66
C ALA A 419 6.75 -0.02 8.05
N PHE A 420 6.80 0.36 9.31
CA PHE A 420 7.72 1.39 9.82
C PHE A 420 9.17 1.00 9.57
N VAL A 421 9.53 -0.24 9.93
CA VAL A 421 10.88 -0.77 9.80
C VAL A 421 11.29 -0.89 8.33
N THR A 422 10.44 -1.50 7.52
CA THR A 422 10.77 -1.80 6.12
C THR A 422 10.50 -0.66 5.14
N GLY A 423 9.79 0.38 5.56
CA GLY A 423 9.30 1.45 4.69
C GLY A 423 8.17 1.01 3.76
N SER A 424 7.62 -0.21 3.93
CA SER A 424 6.75 -0.86 2.95
C SER A 424 5.64 -1.68 3.60
N ASN A 425 4.39 -1.32 3.32
CA ASN A 425 3.26 -2.16 3.71
C ASN A 425 3.29 -3.53 3.00
N THR A 426 3.81 -3.60 1.77
CA THR A 426 4.02 -4.86 1.05
C THR A 426 4.89 -5.82 1.88
N ASN A 427 6.05 -5.36 2.35
CA ASN A 427 6.95 -6.17 3.16
C ASN A 427 6.33 -6.52 4.52
N SER A 428 5.59 -5.60 5.15
CA SER A 428 4.87 -5.89 6.39
C SER A 428 3.85 -7.02 6.23
N ASN A 429 3.07 -6.99 5.15
CA ASN A 429 2.09 -8.02 4.85
C ASN A 429 2.74 -9.38 4.55
N LEU A 430 3.88 -9.39 3.85
CA LEU A 430 4.63 -10.62 3.60
C LEU A 430 5.22 -11.22 4.89
N MET A 431 5.70 -10.37 5.80
CA MET A 431 6.33 -10.82 7.06
C MET A 431 5.31 -11.31 8.08
N PHE A 432 4.16 -10.63 8.19
CA PHE A 432 3.23 -10.85 9.30
C PHE A 432 1.85 -11.36 8.87
N GLY A 433 1.52 -11.36 7.57
CA GLY A 433 0.21 -11.79 7.08
C GLY A 433 -0.14 -13.22 7.50
N ALA A 434 0.75 -14.17 7.23
CA ALA A 434 0.54 -15.58 7.59
C ALA A 434 0.48 -15.80 9.11
N LEU A 435 1.35 -15.11 9.89
CA LEU A 435 1.33 -15.13 11.35
C LEU A 435 -0.02 -14.67 11.89
N GLN A 436 -0.50 -13.52 11.42
CA GLN A 436 -1.76 -12.96 11.89
C GLN A 436 -2.98 -13.82 11.48
N ALA A 437 -2.96 -14.35 10.26
CA ALA A 437 -4.01 -15.27 9.80
C ALA A 437 -4.08 -16.52 10.69
N ARG A 438 -2.93 -17.11 11.00
CA ARG A 438 -2.85 -18.30 11.84
C ARG A 438 -3.29 -18.01 13.28
N THR A 439 -2.84 -16.89 13.87
CA THR A 439 -3.24 -16.47 15.21
C THR A 439 -4.75 -16.25 15.29
N ALA A 440 -5.34 -15.56 14.29
CA ALA A 440 -6.79 -15.35 14.19
C ALA A 440 -7.56 -16.67 14.17
N SER A 441 -7.09 -17.63 13.36
CA SER A 441 -7.70 -18.96 13.28
C SER A 441 -7.63 -19.71 14.62
N LEU A 442 -6.51 -19.67 15.33
CA LEU A 442 -6.35 -20.32 16.63
C LEU A 442 -7.27 -19.70 17.70
N LEU A 443 -7.54 -18.40 17.61
CA LEU A 443 -8.42 -17.66 18.51
C LEU A 443 -9.91 -17.72 18.10
N GLY A 444 -10.25 -18.38 16.98
CA GLY A 444 -11.61 -18.40 16.45
C GLY A 444 -12.12 -17.04 15.96
N MET A 445 -11.19 -16.12 15.62
CA MET A 445 -11.52 -14.79 15.11
C MET A 445 -11.75 -14.81 13.60
N ASP A 446 -12.52 -13.84 13.09
CA ASP A 446 -12.70 -13.63 11.66
C ASP A 446 -11.36 -13.20 11.00
N VAL A 447 -10.77 -14.11 10.25
CA VAL A 447 -9.44 -13.92 9.63
C VAL A 447 -9.41 -12.73 8.68
N PRO A 448 -10.34 -12.54 7.73
CA PRO A 448 -10.39 -11.36 6.88
C PRO A 448 -10.44 -10.04 7.63
N ARG A 449 -11.22 -9.93 8.70
CA ARG A 449 -11.31 -8.72 9.53
C ARG A 449 -10.00 -8.43 10.24
N LEU A 450 -9.36 -9.46 10.78
CA LEU A 450 -8.08 -9.29 11.45
C LEU A 450 -6.97 -8.88 10.47
N LEU A 451 -6.93 -9.47 9.29
CA LEU A 451 -5.99 -9.08 8.24
C LEU A 451 -6.26 -7.66 7.69
N ALA A 452 -7.51 -7.20 7.75
CA ALA A 452 -7.82 -5.79 7.48
C ALA A 452 -7.13 -4.86 8.50
N LEU A 453 -7.06 -5.24 9.78
CA LEU A 453 -6.34 -4.47 10.81
C LEU A 453 -4.82 -4.47 10.56
N GLN A 454 -4.25 -5.60 10.12
CA GLN A 454 -2.86 -5.69 9.67
C GLN A 454 -2.60 -4.71 8.52
N ASN A 455 -3.48 -4.69 7.50
CA ASN A 455 -3.38 -3.80 6.35
C ASN A 455 -3.45 -2.31 6.75
N VAL A 456 -4.38 -1.96 7.66
CA VAL A 456 -4.50 -0.60 8.21
C VAL A 456 -3.22 -0.21 8.94
N GLY A 457 -2.74 -1.08 9.82
CA GLY A 457 -1.51 -0.85 10.57
C GLY A 457 -0.32 -0.63 9.65
N GLY A 458 -0.13 -1.55 8.69
CA GLY A 458 0.94 -1.45 7.71
C GLY A 458 0.86 -0.19 6.83
N ALA A 459 -0.35 0.20 6.43
CA ALA A 459 -0.58 1.42 5.67
C ALA A 459 -0.14 2.67 6.47
N LEU A 460 -0.61 2.80 7.71
CA LEU A 460 -0.28 3.90 8.62
C LEU A 460 1.21 3.90 9.02
N GLY A 461 1.76 2.74 9.40
CA GLY A 461 3.17 2.63 9.80
C GLY A 461 4.14 2.99 8.68
N SER A 462 3.79 2.68 7.42
CA SER A 462 4.65 2.94 6.28
C SER A 462 4.93 4.44 6.04
N VAL A 463 4.00 5.33 6.36
CA VAL A 463 4.18 6.77 6.10
C VAL A 463 5.09 7.45 7.13
N VAL A 464 5.25 6.85 8.32
CA VAL A 464 6.16 7.31 9.37
C VAL A 464 7.56 6.75 9.20
N SER A 465 7.76 5.81 8.29
CA SER A 465 9.07 5.19 8.04
C SER A 465 10.16 6.23 7.77
N PRO A 466 11.34 6.10 8.40
CA PRO A 466 12.46 7.02 8.18
C PRO A 466 12.82 7.20 6.70
N ALA A 467 12.80 6.12 5.92
CA ALA A 467 13.12 6.17 4.49
C ALA A 467 12.18 7.08 3.70
N LYS A 468 10.86 7.03 3.98
CA LYS A 468 9.87 7.90 3.32
C LYS A 468 9.97 9.34 3.82
N VAL A 469 10.18 9.54 5.13
CA VAL A 469 10.32 10.87 5.72
C VAL A 469 11.54 11.59 5.14
N ILE A 470 12.70 10.93 5.01
CA ILE A 470 13.91 11.48 4.38
C ILE A 470 13.62 12.00 2.97
N VAL A 471 12.96 11.19 2.14
CA VAL A 471 12.57 11.62 0.78
C VAL A 471 11.63 12.82 0.83
N ALA A 472 10.62 12.79 1.68
CA ALA A 472 9.64 13.85 1.81
C ALA A 472 10.26 15.19 2.24
N VAL A 473 11.10 15.21 3.27
CA VAL A 473 11.72 16.44 3.79
C VAL A 473 12.73 17.05 2.82
N SER A 474 13.38 16.21 1.99
CA SER A 474 14.34 16.69 0.98
C SER A 474 13.67 17.55 -0.10
N THR A 475 12.37 17.34 -0.37
CA THR A 475 11.63 18.08 -1.41
C THR A 475 11.23 19.49 -1.00
N VAL A 476 11.28 19.80 0.30
CA VAL A 476 10.89 21.12 0.86
C VAL A 476 12.03 21.81 1.61
N GLY A 477 13.28 21.40 1.38
CA GLY A 477 14.45 22.05 1.97
C GLY A 477 14.66 21.75 3.47
N LEU A 478 14.08 20.67 4.00
CA LEU A 478 14.27 20.23 5.40
C LEU A 478 15.22 19.02 5.52
N ALA A 479 16.06 18.76 4.53
CA ALA A 479 17.05 17.68 4.59
C ALA A 479 17.93 17.83 5.84
N GLY A 480 18.12 16.74 6.60
CA GLY A 480 18.82 16.73 7.88
C GLY A 480 17.99 17.20 9.09
N GLN A 481 16.73 17.54 8.90
CA GLN A 481 15.80 17.97 9.96
C GLN A 481 14.59 17.03 10.06
N GLU A 482 14.78 15.75 9.74
CA GLU A 482 13.72 14.72 9.67
C GLU A 482 12.91 14.64 10.96
N GLY A 483 13.55 14.81 12.11
CA GLY A 483 12.89 14.77 13.42
C GLY A 483 11.78 15.80 13.62
N ARG A 484 11.86 16.95 12.92
CA ARG A 484 10.80 18.00 12.95
C ARG A 484 9.50 17.55 12.33
N VAL A 485 9.56 16.63 11.37
CA VAL A 485 8.39 16.04 10.69
C VAL A 485 8.02 14.70 11.31
N MET A 486 9.01 13.85 11.60
CA MET A 486 8.77 12.48 12.07
C MET A 486 8.03 12.45 13.40
N ARG A 487 8.38 13.33 14.35
CA ARG A 487 7.71 13.37 15.66
C ARG A 487 6.21 13.70 15.58
N PRO A 488 5.77 14.81 14.98
CA PRO A 488 4.34 15.09 14.85
C PRO A 488 3.60 14.08 13.95
N LEU A 489 4.25 13.55 12.92
CA LEU A 489 3.68 12.50 12.08
C LEU A 489 3.46 11.19 12.87
N ALA A 490 4.43 10.78 13.69
CA ALA A 490 4.32 9.60 14.54
C ALA A 490 3.20 9.76 15.59
N ILE A 491 3.02 10.95 16.15
CA ILE A 491 1.93 11.24 17.08
C ILE A 491 0.58 11.11 16.36
N ALA A 492 0.41 11.74 15.19
CA ALA A 492 -0.83 11.68 14.43
C ALA A 492 -1.19 10.25 14.04
N VAL A 493 -0.22 9.51 13.49
CA VAL A 493 -0.39 8.10 13.11
C VAL A 493 -0.66 7.23 14.35
N GLY A 494 0.04 7.46 15.45
CA GLY A 494 -0.18 6.75 16.72
C GLY A 494 -1.60 6.93 17.27
N ILE A 495 -2.15 8.15 17.18
CA ILE A 495 -3.55 8.43 17.56
C ILE A 495 -4.51 7.64 16.64
N ILE A 496 -4.31 7.67 15.33
CA ILE A 496 -5.17 6.93 14.39
C ILE A 496 -5.08 5.42 14.62
N LEU A 497 -3.89 4.88 14.88
CA LEU A 497 -3.68 3.47 15.23
C LEU A 497 -4.40 3.10 16.54
N LEU A 498 -4.31 3.95 17.56
CA LEU A 498 -4.98 3.72 18.84
C LEU A 498 -6.49 3.71 18.66
N LEU A 499 -7.05 4.69 17.94
CA LEU A 499 -8.48 4.73 17.63
C LEU A 499 -8.93 3.50 16.83
N THR A 500 -8.12 3.04 15.88
CA THR A 500 -8.38 1.81 15.13
C THR A 500 -8.40 0.59 16.03
N SER A 501 -7.41 0.46 16.91
CA SER A 501 -7.31 -0.65 17.86
C SER A 501 -8.52 -0.68 18.80
N LEU A 502 -8.89 0.46 19.37
CA LEU A 502 -10.05 0.56 20.25
C LEU A 502 -11.35 0.24 19.51
N ALA A 503 -11.55 0.79 18.32
CA ALA A 503 -12.73 0.50 17.48
C ALA A 503 -12.81 -1.00 17.11
N ALA A 504 -11.69 -1.63 16.82
CA ALA A 504 -11.61 -3.06 16.52
C ALA A 504 -11.93 -3.91 17.76
N GLY A 505 -11.34 -3.59 18.92
CA GLY A 505 -11.58 -4.28 20.19
C GLY A 505 -13.02 -4.19 20.68
N LEU A 506 -13.70 -3.06 20.38
CA LEU A 506 -15.12 -2.86 20.68
C LEU A 506 -16.07 -3.43 19.61
N GLY A 507 -15.54 -4.04 18.54
CA GLY A 507 -16.34 -4.55 17.43
C GLY A 507 -16.98 -3.47 16.54
N LEU A 508 -16.70 -2.18 16.79
CA LEU A 508 -17.36 -1.06 16.10
C LEU A 508 -16.91 -0.90 14.64
N LEU A 509 -15.66 -1.25 14.33
CA LEU A 509 -15.08 -1.03 13.00
C LEU A 509 -15.80 -1.81 11.89
N PHE A 510 -16.37 -2.96 12.22
CA PHE A 510 -17.05 -3.86 11.27
C PHE A 510 -18.55 -4.03 11.56
N ALA A 511 -19.11 -3.28 12.49
CA ALA A 511 -20.52 -3.38 12.86
C ALA A 511 -21.46 -3.09 11.67
N VAL A 512 -21.05 -2.20 10.76
CA VAL A 512 -21.83 -1.82 9.57
C VAL A 512 -22.03 -2.98 8.60
N VAL A 513 -21.13 -3.97 8.57
CA VAL A 513 -21.23 -5.13 7.65
C VAL A 513 -22.09 -6.25 8.24
N GLN A 514 -22.36 -6.25 9.54
CA GLN A 514 -23.20 -7.28 10.17
C GLN A 514 -24.70 -6.99 10.02
N SER A 515 -25.07 -5.77 9.63
CA SER A 515 -26.46 -5.32 9.47
C SER A 515 -26.91 -5.22 8.01
N ALA A 516 -26.07 -5.53 7.06
CA ALA A 516 -26.38 -5.58 5.63
C ALA A 516 -26.27 -7.00 5.09
#